data_bd96581d3a77adf5c407ba818bb91617
#
_entry.id   bd96581d3a77adf5c407ba818bb91617
#
_cell.length_a   1.000
_cell.length_b   1.000
_cell.length_c   1.000
_cell.angle_alpha   90.00
_cell.angle_beta   90.00
_cell.angle_gamma   90.00
#
_symmetry.space_group_name_H-M   'P 1'
#
loop_
_entity.id
_entity.type
_entity.pdbx_description
1 polymer ?
#
loop_
_entity_poly.entity_id
_entity_poly.type
_entity_poly.pdbx_seq_one_letter_code
_entity_poly.pdbx_strand_id
1 'polypeptide(L)'
;MHYNMIKRGSRPYLEEMANRAHEMPEVYQCINTLQQTPFMVNTPVYQVLKTIHDKGLAVAGLPSGKIELPPKPFDIATNEEARREYSRKALAVHNYNSTIDSKALLTEKIFTVADTYEQFDEFYFPLQYDWRGRIYCVPEGLNYQQNDLAKGLLLFRRGKALGTEASMHKLMVHGANMFGHDKDTLVNRIKWVEDNEKFICQSAEDPHNNYEFWADASEPVQFLAFCFEWNNFVKSGKKLTFITNLICYSDCTNSGLQIFSALLKDDAGGKAVNLVPSASVQDVYGEVAKATLELLHQEPDGQLKDIWLKYGIDRKTTKKVTMCIVY
;
A
#
# COMPACT_ATOMS: atom_id res chain seq x y z
N MET A 1 -25.40 13.23 4.63
CA MET A 1 -25.39 11.75 4.52
C MET A 1 -25.20 11.20 5.92
N HIS A 2 -26.15 10.40 6.43
CA HIS A 2 -25.96 9.76 7.74
C HIS A 2 -25.16 8.46 7.55
N TYR A 3 -24.07 8.31 8.27
CA TYR A 3 -23.32 7.08 8.35
C TYR A 3 -23.08 6.70 9.82
N ASN A 4 -23.00 5.41 10.09
CA ASN A 4 -22.69 4.93 11.41
C ASN A 4 -21.19 5.11 11.70
N MET A 5 -20.86 5.64 12.85
CA MET A 5 -19.46 5.80 13.28
C MET A 5 -18.76 4.46 13.46
N ILE A 6 -19.49 3.39 13.71
CA ILE A 6 -18.98 2.05 13.86
C ILE A 6 -19.23 1.24 12.60
N LYS A 7 -18.16 0.71 12.02
CA LYS A 7 -18.18 -0.09 10.80
C LYS A 7 -18.66 -1.51 11.07
N ARG A 8 -19.69 -1.95 10.33
CA ARG A 8 -20.16 -3.34 10.29
C ARG A 8 -20.57 -3.93 11.64
N GLY A 9 -21.20 -3.15 12.49
CA GLY A 9 -21.85 -3.66 13.70
C GLY A 9 -23.23 -4.29 13.42
N SER A 10 -23.66 -5.22 14.26
CA SER A 10 -25.06 -5.60 14.29
C SER A 10 -25.94 -4.42 14.71
N ARG A 11 -27.21 -4.41 14.30
CA ARG A 11 -28.11 -3.30 14.63
C ARG A 11 -28.19 -3.01 16.14
N PRO A 12 -28.38 -4.01 17.04
CA PRO A 12 -28.39 -3.76 18.47
C PRO A 12 -27.09 -3.15 19.00
N TYR A 13 -25.93 -3.60 18.48
CA TYR A 13 -24.63 -3.05 18.85
C TYR A 13 -24.47 -1.59 18.42
N LEU A 14 -24.92 -1.24 17.21
CA LEU A 14 -24.86 0.13 16.71
C LEU A 14 -25.76 1.07 17.51
N GLU A 15 -26.98 0.60 17.91
CA GLU A 15 -27.91 1.34 18.76
C GLU A 15 -27.32 1.54 20.17
N GLU A 16 -26.73 0.51 20.77
CA GLU A 16 -26.04 0.60 22.07
C GLU A 16 -24.89 1.61 22.02
N MET A 17 -24.02 1.54 20.98
CA MET A 17 -22.90 2.47 20.83
C MET A 17 -23.37 3.91 20.62
N ALA A 18 -24.47 4.12 19.88
CA ALA A 18 -25.06 5.46 19.71
C ALA A 18 -25.58 6.02 21.02
N ASN A 19 -26.27 5.21 21.84
CA ASN A 19 -26.79 5.60 23.14
C ASN A 19 -25.66 5.94 24.13
N ARG A 20 -24.52 5.24 24.05
CA ARG A 20 -23.35 5.44 24.90
C ARG A 20 -22.30 6.40 24.32
N ALA A 21 -22.62 7.14 23.28
CA ALA A 21 -21.70 8.08 22.64
C ALA A 21 -21.11 9.10 23.64
N HIS A 22 -21.89 9.51 24.63
CA HIS A 22 -21.47 10.44 25.71
C HIS A 22 -20.40 9.87 26.65
N GLU A 23 -20.22 8.55 26.69
CA GLU A 23 -19.19 7.86 27.48
C GLU A 23 -17.83 7.77 26.71
N MET A 24 -17.80 8.18 25.46
CA MET A 24 -16.62 8.04 24.56
C MET A 24 -16.17 9.38 23.96
N PRO A 25 -16.04 10.46 24.73
CA PRO A 25 -15.72 11.79 24.19
C PRO A 25 -14.36 11.82 23.48
N GLU A 26 -13.35 11.11 24.00
CA GLU A 26 -12.01 11.06 23.42
C GLU A 26 -12.00 10.35 22.06
N VAL A 27 -12.82 9.30 21.88
CA VAL A 27 -12.95 8.59 20.60
C VAL A 27 -13.53 9.53 19.54
N TYR A 28 -14.59 10.27 19.88
CA TYR A 28 -15.19 11.25 18.98
C TYR A 28 -14.23 12.41 18.68
N GLN A 29 -13.53 12.91 19.68
CA GLN A 29 -12.54 13.95 19.50
C GLN A 29 -11.40 13.51 18.56
N CYS A 30 -10.92 12.28 18.69
CA CYS A 30 -9.88 11.72 17.83
C CYS A 30 -10.37 11.67 16.36
N ILE A 31 -11.55 11.10 16.10
CA ILE A 31 -12.13 11.05 14.75
C ILE A 31 -12.33 12.46 14.18
N ASN A 32 -12.91 13.35 14.96
CA ASN A 32 -13.19 14.72 14.50
C ASN A 32 -11.89 15.45 14.15
N THR A 33 -10.84 15.27 14.93
CA THR A 33 -9.52 15.85 14.64
C THR A 33 -8.95 15.34 13.32
N LEU A 34 -9.03 14.03 13.08
CA LEU A 34 -8.55 13.42 11.84
C LEU A 34 -9.38 13.86 10.63
N GLN A 35 -10.70 13.97 10.78
CA GLN A 35 -11.62 14.41 9.73
C GLN A 35 -11.44 15.89 9.34
N GLN A 36 -10.81 16.69 10.18
CA GLN A 36 -10.49 18.09 9.89
C GLN A 36 -9.24 18.27 9.02
N THR A 37 -8.57 17.18 8.65
CA THR A 37 -7.43 17.22 7.75
C THR A 37 -7.91 17.43 6.32
N PRO A 38 -7.58 18.57 5.68
CA PRO A 38 -7.97 18.85 4.30
C PRO A 38 -7.01 18.21 3.31
N PHE A 39 -7.58 17.64 2.26
CA PHE A 39 -6.88 17.01 1.14
C PHE A 39 -7.22 17.74 -0.16
N MET A 40 -6.41 17.50 -1.19
CA MET A 40 -6.67 17.95 -2.56
C MET A 40 -6.22 16.87 -3.54
N VAL A 41 -6.72 16.91 -4.76
CA VAL A 41 -6.27 16.02 -5.85
C VAL A 41 -4.88 16.45 -6.30
N ASN A 42 -3.99 15.48 -6.52
CA ASN A 42 -2.70 15.68 -7.15
C ASN A 42 -2.89 15.79 -8.68
N THR A 43 -3.30 16.96 -9.14
CA THR A 43 -3.64 17.23 -10.55
C THR A 43 -2.53 16.83 -11.53
N PRO A 44 -1.23 17.12 -11.31
CA PRO A 44 -0.19 16.69 -12.23
C PRO A 44 -0.14 15.18 -12.43
N VAL A 45 -0.19 14.41 -11.34
CA VAL A 45 -0.20 12.93 -11.40
C VAL A 45 -1.50 12.43 -12.04
N TYR A 46 -2.63 13.04 -11.67
CA TYR A 46 -3.93 12.67 -12.21
C TYR A 46 -3.97 12.81 -13.74
N GLN A 47 -3.52 13.92 -14.31
CA GLN A 47 -3.51 14.16 -15.75
C GLN A 47 -2.63 13.17 -16.52
N VAL A 48 -1.45 12.80 -15.95
CA VAL A 48 -0.59 11.77 -16.53
C VAL A 48 -1.31 10.42 -16.58
N LEU A 49 -1.85 9.99 -15.45
CA LEU A 49 -2.50 8.68 -15.35
C LEU A 49 -3.80 8.61 -16.16
N LYS A 50 -4.57 9.68 -16.21
CA LYS A 50 -5.76 9.75 -17.06
C LYS A 50 -5.40 9.60 -18.54
N THR A 51 -4.35 10.26 -18.99
CA THR A 51 -3.85 10.13 -20.37
C THR A 51 -3.41 8.69 -20.68
N ILE A 52 -2.74 8.02 -19.75
CA ILE A 52 -2.32 6.62 -19.88
C ILE A 52 -3.54 5.70 -19.94
N HIS A 53 -4.50 5.91 -19.05
CA HIS A 53 -5.75 5.15 -18.97
C HIS A 53 -6.59 5.30 -20.23
N ASP A 54 -6.80 6.52 -20.72
CA ASP A 54 -7.58 6.83 -21.92
C ASP A 54 -6.96 6.21 -23.19
N LYS A 55 -5.64 6.00 -23.19
CA LYS A 55 -4.92 5.24 -24.24
C LYS A 55 -4.98 3.73 -24.05
N GLY A 56 -5.58 3.24 -22.99
CA GLY A 56 -5.68 1.81 -22.68
C GLY A 56 -4.34 1.12 -22.38
N LEU A 57 -3.34 1.89 -21.87
CA LEU A 57 -2.02 1.37 -21.56
C LEU A 57 -2.00 0.73 -20.17
N ALA A 58 -1.50 -0.51 -20.09
CA ALA A 58 -1.34 -1.25 -18.83
C ALA A 58 -0.04 -0.87 -18.10
N VAL A 59 0.09 0.37 -17.70
CA VAL A 59 1.26 0.94 -17.01
C VAL A 59 0.89 1.31 -15.57
N ALA A 60 1.85 1.29 -14.68
CA ALA A 60 1.69 1.72 -13.27
C ALA A 60 0.54 1.02 -12.53
N GLY A 61 0.34 -0.26 -12.78
CA GLY A 61 -0.73 -1.04 -12.14
C GLY A 61 -2.13 -0.78 -12.66
N LEU A 62 -2.31 0.05 -13.70
CA LEU A 62 -3.59 0.19 -14.39
C LEU A 62 -4.00 -1.15 -15.03
N PRO A 63 -5.31 -1.42 -15.14
CA PRO A 63 -5.79 -2.73 -15.59
C PRO A 63 -5.33 -3.02 -17.02
N SER A 64 -4.82 -4.23 -17.22
CA SER A 64 -4.50 -4.78 -18.55
C SER A 64 -5.72 -5.41 -19.22
N GLY A 65 -5.58 -5.77 -20.48
CA GLY A 65 -6.60 -6.53 -21.18
C GLY A 65 -6.81 -7.94 -20.58
N LYS A 66 -8.00 -8.50 -20.80
CA LYS A 66 -8.31 -9.88 -20.45
C LYS A 66 -7.52 -10.84 -21.33
N ILE A 67 -7.21 -12.00 -20.79
CA ILE A 67 -6.62 -13.11 -21.56
C ILE A 67 -7.71 -14.07 -22.03
N GLU A 68 -7.47 -14.66 -23.19
CA GLU A 68 -8.39 -15.65 -23.76
C GLU A 68 -8.32 -16.98 -23.01
N LEU A 69 -9.46 -17.70 -23.05
CA LEU A 69 -9.50 -19.06 -22.51
C LEU A 69 -8.62 -19.99 -23.35
N PRO A 70 -7.96 -20.98 -22.72
CA PRO A 70 -7.21 -21.97 -23.47
C PRO A 70 -8.13 -22.73 -24.44
N PRO A 71 -7.61 -23.19 -25.60
CA PRO A 71 -8.40 -23.98 -26.51
C PRO A 71 -8.87 -25.28 -25.84
N LYS A 72 -10.11 -25.66 -26.08
CA LYS A 72 -10.65 -26.92 -25.55
C LYS A 72 -9.98 -28.11 -26.27
N PRO A 73 -9.46 -29.10 -25.50
CA PRO A 73 -8.96 -30.33 -26.09
C PRO A 73 -10.07 -31.05 -26.92
N PHE A 74 -9.69 -31.65 -28.04
CA PHE A 74 -10.65 -32.32 -28.92
C PHE A 74 -11.29 -33.55 -28.25
N ASP A 75 -10.57 -34.19 -27.31
CA ASP A 75 -10.96 -35.37 -26.54
C ASP A 75 -11.57 -35.09 -25.18
N ILE A 76 -11.89 -33.84 -24.87
CA ILE A 76 -12.38 -33.38 -23.56
C ILE A 76 -13.65 -34.15 -23.08
N ALA A 77 -14.44 -34.69 -24.02
CA ALA A 77 -15.65 -35.41 -23.68
C ALA A 77 -15.37 -36.85 -23.17
N THR A 78 -14.28 -37.46 -23.61
CA THR A 78 -13.93 -38.86 -23.36
C THR A 78 -12.71 -39.04 -22.49
N ASN A 79 -11.82 -38.03 -22.42
CA ASN A 79 -10.58 -38.05 -21.66
C ASN A 79 -10.71 -37.23 -20.35
N GLU A 80 -10.83 -37.94 -19.24
CA GLU A 80 -11.02 -37.29 -17.93
C GLU A 80 -9.80 -36.48 -17.51
N GLU A 81 -8.60 -36.90 -17.85
CA GLU A 81 -7.37 -36.17 -17.50
C GLU A 81 -7.27 -34.83 -18.28
N ALA A 82 -7.53 -34.88 -19.60
CA ALA A 82 -7.60 -33.69 -20.44
C ALA A 82 -8.68 -32.71 -19.96
N ARG A 83 -9.83 -33.23 -19.50
CA ARG A 83 -10.90 -32.41 -18.92
C ARG A 83 -10.48 -31.74 -17.62
N ARG A 84 -9.80 -32.47 -16.70
CA ARG A 84 -9.29 -31.92 -15.43
C ARG A 84 -8.23 -30.85 -15.67
N GLU A 85 -7.31 -31.10 -16.58
CA GLU A 85 -6.26 -30.13 -16.93
C GLU A 85 -6.83 -28.86 -17.56
N TYR A 86 -7.75 -29.01 -18.53
CA TYR A 86 -8.45 -27.89 -19.12
C TYR A 86 -9.21 -27.07 -18.06
N SER A 87 -9.98 -27.73 -17.19
CA SER A 87 -10.74 -27.06 -16.14
C SER A 87 -9.83 -26.26 -15.19
N ARG A 88 -8.66 -26.79 -14.83
CA ARG A 88 -7.67 -26.09 -14.00
C ARG A 88 -7.13 -24.83 -14.71
N LYS A 89 -6.76 -24.96 -16.00
CA LYS A 89 -6.27 -23.83 -16.81
C LYS A 89 -7.35 -22.78 -17.02
N ALA A 90 -8.56 -23.20 -17.38
CA ALA A 90 -9.69 -22.29 -17.58
C ALA A 90 -10.07 -21.55 -16.27
N LEU A 91 -10.06 -22.24 -15.14
CA LEU A 91 -10.30 -21.62 -13.82
C LEU A 91 -9.24 -20.54 -13.50
N ALA A 92 -7.97 -20.81 -13.79
CA ALA A 92 -6.90 -19.83 -13.60
C ALA A 92 -7.14 -18.56 -14.46
N VAL A 93 -7.55 -18.74 -15.73
CA VAL A 93 -7.89 -17.63 -16.63
C VAL A 93 -9.12 -16.86 -16.14
N HIS A 94 -10.19 -17.56 -15.71
CA HIS A 94 -11.37 -16.91 -15.15
C HIS A 94 -11.04 -16.09 -13.89
N ASN A 95 -10.23 -16.63 -12.98
CA ASN A 95 -9.80 -15.92 -11.78
C ASN A 95 -8.96 -14.68 -12.12
N TYR A 96 -8.05 -14.81 -13.09
CA TYR A 96 -7.26 -13.69 -13.58
C TYR A 96 -8.17 -12.60 -14.17
N ASN A 97 -9.06 -12.94 -15.09
CA ASN A 97 -9.97 -12.01 -15.75
C ASN A 97 -10.91 -11.33 -14.73
N SER A 98 -11.41 -12.07 -13.74
CA SER A 98 -12.21 -11.48 -12.64
C SER A 98 -11.41 -10.48 -11.80
N THR A 99 -10.11 -10.73 -11.60
CA THR A 99 -9.22 -9.78 -10.94
C THR A 99 -9.03 -8.51 -11.77
N ILE A 100 -8.87 -8.66 -13.10
CA ILE A 100 -8.77 -7.50 -14.01
C ILE A 100 -10.07 -6.69 -14.01
N ASP A 101 -11.25 -7.34 -14.07
CA ASP A 101 -12.53 -6.64 -13.98
C ASP A 101 -12.68 -5.84 -12.69
N SER A 102 -12.32 -6.46 -11.57
CA SER A 102 -12.36 -5.80 -10.26
C SER A 102 -11.41 -4.59 -10.18
N LYS A 103 -10.21 -4.72 -10.75
CA LYS A 103 -9.25 -3.61 -10.84
C LYS A 103 -9.77 -2.49 -11.75
N ALA A 104 -10.34 -2.84 -12.92
CA ALA A 104 -10.89 -1.86 -13.84
C ALA A 104 -12.03 -1.06 -13.18
N LEU A 105 -12.97 -1.75 -12.54
CA LEU A 105 -14.08 -1.09 -11.84
C LEU A 105 -13.59 -0.15 -10.73
N LEU A 106 -12.59 -0.57 -9.94
CA LEU A 106 -12.00 0.28 -8.90
C LEU A 106 -11.27 1.48 -9.50
N THR A 107 -10.54 1.29 -10.59
CA THR A 107 -9.82 2.35 -11.31
C THR A 107 -10.79 3.42 -11.82
N GLU A 108 -11.86 3.00 -12.51
CA GLU A 108 -12.92 3.89 -12.98
C GLU A 108 -13.57 4.68 -11.82
N LYS A 109 -13.85 4.00 -10.72
CA LYS A 109 -14.41 4.65 -9.52
C LYS A 109 -13.45 5.69 -8.94
N ILE A 110 -12.14 5.40 -8.90
CA ILE A 110 -11.12 6.34 -8.42
C ILE A 110 -11.06 7.56 -9.34
N PHE A 111 -10.99 7.36 -10.65
CA PHE A 111 -10.94 8.47 -11.62
C PHE A 111 -12.23 9.31 -11.59
N THR A 112 -13.40 8.70 -11.56
CA THR A 112 -14.68 9.43 -11.46
C THR A 112 -14.73 10.34 -10.23
N VAL A 113 -14.25 9.86 -9.09
CA VAL A 113 -14.20 10.66 -7.86
C VAL A 113 -13.13 11.75 -7.98
N ALA A 114 -11.95 11.44 -8.54
CA ALA A 114 -10.90 12.44 -8.78
C ALA A 114 -11.36 13.55 -9.72
N ASP A 115 -12.01 13.23 -10.85
CA ASP A 115 -12.63 14.19 -11.78
C ASP A 115 -13.58 15.14 -11.05
N THR A 116 -14.39 14.60 -10.14
CA THR A 116 -15.36 15.40 -9.38
C THR A 116 -14.69 16.35 -8.41
N TYR A 117 -13.62 15.89 -7.75
CA TYR A 117 -12.98 16.64 -6.67
C TYR A 117 -11.79 17.51 -7.14
N GLU A 118 -11.27 17.31 -8.35
CA GLU A 118 -10.20 18.16 -8.92
C GLU A 118 -10.57 19.65 -8.96
N GLN A 119 -11.86 19.97 -9.15
CA GLN A 119 -12.36 21.34 -9.20
C GLN A 119 -12.46 22.03 -7.83
N PHE A 120 -12.30 21.29 -6.72
CA PHE A 120 -12.40 21.84 -5.37
C PHE A 120 -11.02 22.10 -4.79
N ASP A 121 -10.87 23.23 -4.12
CA ASP A 121 -9.63 23.59 -3.44
C ASP A 121 -9.23 22.63 -2.33
N GLU A 122 -10.24 22.07 -1.65
CA GLU A 122 -10.04 21.11 -0.57
C GLU A 122 -11.27 20.23 -0.37
N PHE A 123 -11.03 19.01 0.17
CA PHE A 123 -12.07 18.10 0.60
C PHE A 123 -11.59 17.28 1.81
N TYR A 124 -12.52 16.57 2.44
CA TYR A 124 -12.31 15.88 3.70
C TYR A 124 -12.82 14.45 3.62
N PHE A 125 -12.21 13.54 4.39
CA PHE A 125 -12.64 12.15 4.47
C PHE A 125 -13.43 11.92 5.76
N PRO A 126 -14.72 11.54 5.69
CA PRO A 126 -15.42 11.01 6.85
C PRO A 126 -14.85 9.65 7.24
N LEU A 127 -14.69 9.44 8.55
CA LEU A 127 -14.04 8.28 9.14
C LEU A 127 -14.98 7.51 10.04
N GLN A 128 -14.73 6.23 10.22
CA GLN A 128 -15.46 5.35 11.13
C GLN A 128 -14.50 4.38 11.83
N TYR A 129 -14.91 3.87 12.99
CA TYR A 129 -14.20 2.81 13.71
C TYR A 129 -14.78 1.43 13.39
N ASP A 130 -13.94 0.39 13.44
CA ASP A 130 -14.44 -0.96 13.70
C ASP A 130 -14.46 -1.25 15.21
N TRP A 131 -15.05 -2.38 15.59
CA TRP A 131 -15.15 -2.81 16.98
C TRP A 131 -13.77 -3.04 17.68
N ARG A 132 -12.70 -3.16 16.89
CA ARG A 132 -11.32 -3.32 17.38
C ARG A 132 -10.61 -1.98 17.57
N GLY A 133 -11.27 -0.86 17.28
CA GLY A 133 -10.69 0.49 17.38
C GLY A 133 -9.85 0.91 16.17
N ARG A 134 -9.92 0.19 15.03
CA ARG A 134 -9.27 0.61 13.80
C ARG A 134 -10.11 1.62 13.05
N ILE A 135 -9.45 2.64 12.51
CA ILE A 135 -10.09 3.74 11.77
C ILE A 135 -10.10 3.42 10.28
N TYR A 136 -11.23 3.69 9.63
CA TYR A 136 -11.42 3.49 8.20
C TYR A 136 -12.05 4.72 7.55
N CYS A 137 -11.62 5.03 6.33
CA CYS A 137 -12.34 5.96 5.48
C CYS A 137 -13.71 5.38 5.10
N VAL A 138 -14.76 6.22 5.17
CA VAL A 138 -16.11 5.83 4.75
C VAL A 138 -16.25 5.76 3.23
N PRO A 139 -15.72 6.75 2.44
CA PRO A 139 -15.78 6.70 1.00
C PRO A 139 -14.98 5.54 0.43
N GLU A 140 -15.56 4.86 -0.55
CA GLU A 140 -14.85 3.88 -1.37
C GLU A 140 -14.26 4.57 -2.61
N GLY A 141 -13.22 3.99 -3.19
CA GLY A 141 -12.52 4.55 -4.35
C GLY A 141 -11.37 5.45 -3.92
N LEU A 142 -11.45 6.74 -4.20
CA LEU A 142 -10.39 7.69 -3.86
C LEU A 142 -10.36 7.94 -2.34
N ASN A 143 -9.39 7.36 -1.66
CA ASN A 143 -9.05 7.67 -0.27
C ASN A 143 -7.62 7.21 0.07
N TYR A 144 -7.05 7.73 1.15
CA TYR A 144 -5.65 7.48 1.54
C TYR A 144 -5.39 6.08 2.15
N GLN A 145 -6.40 5.23 2.31
CA GLN A 145 -6.26 3.84 2.75
C GLN A 145 -6.38 2.83 1.61
N GLN A 146 -6.59 3.30 0.38
CA GLN A 146 -6.73 2.48 -0.82
C GLN A 146 -5.36 2.07 -1.41
N ASN A 147 -5.38 1.60 -2.65
CA ASN A 147 -4.21 1.16 -3.42
C ASN A 147 -3.29 2.33 -3.81
N ASP A 148 -2.19 2.01 -4.46
CA ASP A 148 -1.18 2.97 -4.92
C ASP A 148 -1.78 4.10 -5.78
N LEU A 149 -2.68 3.76 -6.73
CA LEU A 149 -3.35 4.75 -7.57
C LEU A 149 -4.07 5.83 -6.74
N ALA A 150 -4.91 5.43 -5.80
CA ALA A 150 -5.65 6.38 -4.98
C ALA A 150 -4.74 7.20 -4.07
N LYS A 151 -3.71 6.56 -3.50
CA LYS A 151 -2.74 7.24 -2.62
C LYS A 151 -1.91 8.30 -3.34
N GLY A 152 -1.41 7.99 -4.53
CA GLY A 152 -0.61 8.93 -5.31
C GLY A 152 -1.42 10.10 -5.91
N LEU A 153 -2.75 9.94 -6.03
CA LEU A 153 -3.67 11.00 -6.45
C LEU A 153 -4.06 11.99 -5.34
N LEU A 154 -3.53 11.83 -4.13
CA LEU A 154 -3.87 12.69 -2.98
C LEU A 154 -2.67 13.49 -2.50
N LEU A 155 -2.93 14.74 -2.13
CA LEU A 155 -2.01 15.62 -1.42
C LEU A 155 -2.69 16.20 -0.19
N PHE A 156 -1.92 16.57 0.83
CA PHE A 156 -2.41 17.46 1.88
C PHE A 156 -2.65 18.85 1.32
N ARG A 157 -3.80 19.48 1.61
CA ARG A 157 -4.05 20.87 1.22
C ARG A 157 -3.17 21.84 1.97
N ARG A 158 -2.86 21.54 3.23
CA ARG A 158 -1.97 22.33 4.07
C ARG A 158 -0.59 21.71 4.10
N GLY A 159 0.31 22.21 3.24
CA GLY A 159 1.69 21.79 3.21
C GLY A 159 2.50 22.29 4.41
N LYS A 160 3.68 21.71 4.59
CA LYS A 160 4.67 22.14 5.59
C LYS A 160 6.02 22.39 4.94
N ALA A 161 6.72 23.44 5.42
CA ALA A 161 8.11 23.64 5.04
C ALA A 161 8.97 22.46 5.52
N LEU A 162 9.94 22.05 4.72
CA LEU A 162 10.90 21.02 5.11
C LEU A 162 11.66 21.43 6.38
N GLY A 163 12.09 22.67 6.46
CA GLY A 163 12.66 23.30 7.66
C GLY A 163 14.06 22.83 8.05
N THR A 164 14.36 21.54 7.85
CA THR A 164 15.64 20.93 8.24
C THR A 164 16.11 19.91 7.19
N GLU A 165 17.42 19.65 7.14
CA GLU A 165 18.00 18.57 6.32
C GLU A 165 17.42 17.20 6.72
N ALA A 166 17.19 16.97 8.00
CA ALA A 166 16.57 15.72 8.47
C ALA A 166 15.16 15.50 7.88
N SER A 167 14.39 16.57 7.68
CA SER A 167 13.09 16.48 7.02
C SER A 167 13.22 16.24 5.51
N MET A 168 14.21 16.86 4.87
CA MET A 168 14.56 16.58 3.47
C MET A 168 14.96 15.10 3.29
N HIS A 169 15.82 14.57 4.16
CA HIS A 169 16.21 13.17 4.15
C HIS A 169 15.01 12.22 4.31
N LYS A 170 14.02 12.59 5.15
CA LYS A 170 12.78 11.79 5.27
C LYS A 170 11.97 11.78 3.97
N LEU A 171 11.93 12.89 3.24
CA LEU A 171 11.30 12.94 1.93
C LEU A 171 12.03 12.03 0.93
N MET A 172 13.38 12.05 0.92
CA MET A 172 14.19 11.14 0.09
C MET A 172 13.94 9.67 0.45
N VAL A 173 13.93 9.35 1.74
CA VAL A 173 13.61 8.00 2.22
C VAL A 173 12.23 7.55 1.75
N HIS A 174 11.23 8.43 1.76
CA HIS A 174 9.90 8.11 1.23
C HIS A 174 9.96 7.78 -0.26
N GLY A 175 10.63 8.59 -1.09
CA GLY A 175 10.80 8.31 -2.52
C GLY A 175 11.47 6.97 -2.78
N ALA A 176 12.60 6.69 -2.11
CA ALA A 176 13.28 5.42 -2.21
C ALA A 176 12.40 4.22 -1.79
N ASN A 177 11.59 4.37 -0.73
CA ASN A 177 10.64 3.34 -0.30
C ASN A 177 9.58 3.06 -1.37
N MET A 178 9.04 4.10 -2.02
CA MET A 178 8.03 3.94 -3.08
C MET A 178 8.63 3.25 -4.30
N PHE A 179 9.91 3.48 -4.59
CA PHE A 179 10.60 2.76 -5.65
C PHE A 179 10.82 1.27 -5.34
N GLY A 180 11.05 0.91 -4.06
CA GLY A 180 11.22 -0.49 -3.64
C GLY A 180 12.42 -0.73 -2.72
N HIS A 181 13.12 0.33 -2.29
CA HIS A 181 14.29 0.26 -1.39
C HIS A 181 13.92 0.24 0.09
N ASP A 182 12.69 -0.18 0.44
CA ASP A 182 12.16 -0.15 1.81
C ASP A 182 12.89 -1.10 2.80
N LYS A 183 13.79 -1.94 2.33
CA LYS A 183 14.63 -2.84 3.16
C LYS A 183 16.08 -2.35 3.32
N ASP A 184 16.49 -1.36 2.53
CA ASP A 184 17.84 -0.81 2.61
C ASP A 184 18.03 0.06 3.87
N THR A 185 19.28 0.36 4.22
CA THR A 185 19.58 1.30 5.28
C THR A 185 19.13 2.72 4.90
N LEU A 186 18.84 3.57 5.89
CA LEU A 186 18.42 4.95 5.62
C LEU A 186 19.46 5.72 4.79
N VAL A 187 20.73 5.48 5.04
CA VAL A 187 21.85 6.11 4.29
C VAL A 187 21.81 5.68 2.82
N ASN A 188 21.63 4.38 2.55
CA ASN A 188 21.55 3.88 1.19
C ASN A 188 20.33 4.40 0.43
N ARG A 189 19.18 4.57 1.11
CA ARG A 189 17.97 5.16 0.50
C ARG A 189 18.18 6.62 0.12
N ILE A 190 18.83 7.40 0.98
CA ILE A 190 19.16 8.80 0.69
C ILE A 190 20.10 8.86 -0.52
N LYS A 191 21.19 8.08 -0.47
CA LYS A 191 22.16 8.00 -1.57
C LYS A 191 21.52 7.58 -2.88
N TRP A 192 20.60 6.61 -2.84
CA TRP A 192 19.89 6.16 -4.05
C TRP A 192 19.13 7.31 -4.72
N VAL A 193 18.47 8.18 -3.95
CA VAL A 193 17.77 9.36 -4.51
C VAL A 193 18.78 10.35 -5.10
N GLU A 194 19.92 10.59 -4.44
CA GLU A 194 20.99 11.46 -4.96
C GLU A 194 21.55 10.93 -6.28
N ASP A 195 21.86 9.64 -6.34
CA ASP A 195 22.40 8.99 -7.53
C ASP A 195 21.42 8.96 -8.71
N ASN A 196 20.11 8.96 -8.42
CA ASN A 196 19.03 8.90 -9.42
C ASN A 196 18.28 10.24 -9.62
N GLU A 197 18.74 11.35 -9.03
CA GLU A 197 18.08 12.66 -9.09
C GLU A 197 17.72 13.08 -10.52
N LYS A 198 18.60 12.85 -11.47
CA LYS A 198 18.36 13.16 -12.88
C LYS A 198 17.15 12.41 -13.45
N PHE A 199 17.04 11.13 -13.21
CA PHE A 199 15.93 10.30 -13.72
C PHE A 199 14.61 10.64 -13.01
N ILE A 200 14.68 10.95 -11.72
CA ILE A 200 13.53 11.40 -10.92
C ILE A 200 12.99 12.71 -11.49
N CYS A 201 13.86 13.71 -11.77
CA CYS A 201 13.45 14.97 -12.36
C CYS A 201 12.94 14.81 -13.80
N GLN A 202 13.57 14.00 -14.62
CA GLN A 202 13.10 13.68 -15.98
C GLN A 202 11.73 13.02 -15.99
N SER A 203 11.44 12.14 -15.04
CA SER A 203 10.12 11.52 -14.87
C SER A 203 9.02 12.53 -14.57
N ALA A 204 9.34 13.62 -13.86
CA ALA A 204 8.38 14.69 -13.60
C ALA A 204 8.25 15.68 -14.76
N GLU A 205 9.32 15.92 -15.53
CA GLU A 205 9.32 16.84 -16.65
C GLU A 205 8.63 16.28 -17.90
N ASP A 206 8.83 15.00 -18.16
CA ASP A 206 8.21 14.29 -19.27
C ASP A 206 7.83 12.84 -18.85
N PRO A 207 6.77 12.70 -18.06
CA PRO A 207 6.38 11.39 -17.51
C PRO A 207 5.94 10.40 -18.57
N HIS A 208 5.49 10.84 -19.73
CA HIS A 208 5.02 9.95 -20.81
C HIS A 208 6.18 9.32 -21.59
N ASN A 209 7.31 10.00 -21.74
CA ASN A 209 8.47 9.45 -22.43
C ASN A 209 9.47 8.80 -21.48
N ASN A 210 9.34 9.04 -20.16
CA ASN A 210 10.18 8.42 -19.12
C ASN A 210 9.42 7.42 -18.23
N TYR A 211 8.33 6.85 -18.74
CA TYR A 211 7.49 5.94 -17.94
C TYR A 211 8.22 4.66 -17.52
N GLU A 212 9.20 4.18 -18.29
CA GLU A 212 9.97 2.98 -17.97
C GLU A 212 10.65 3.07 -16.60
N PHE A 213 11.14 4.25 -16.22
CA PHE A 213 11.78 4.43 -14.93
C PHE A 213 10.77 4.51 -13.78
N TRP A 214 9.82 5.43 -13.83
CA TRP A 214 8.92 5.62 -12.68
C TRP A 214 7.87 4.50 -12.54
N ALA A 215 7.49 3.85 -13.65
CA ALA A 215 6.51 2.76 -13.60
C ALA A 215 7.11 1.41 -13.16
N ASP A 216 8.44 1.27 -13.14
CA ASP A 216 9.14 0.10 -12.58
C ASP A 216 9.16 0.11 -11.03
N ALA A 217 8.77 1.22 -10.41
CA ALA A 217 8.68 1.35 -8.97
C ALA A 217 7.69 0.34 -8.35
N SER A 218 7.92 -0.05 -7.10
CA SER A 218 7.00 -0.92 -6.34
C SER A 218 5.63 -0.29 -6.12
N GLU A 219 5.59 1.03 -5.92
CA GLU A 219 4.38 1.85 -5.77
C GLU A 219 4.48 3.01 -6.78
N PRO A 220 4.25 2.73 -8.09
CA PRO A 220 4.63 3.64 -9.17
C PRO A 220 3.90 4.99 -9.14
N VAL A 221 2.63 5.04 -8.73
CA VAL A 221 1.88 6.29 -8.71
C VAL A 221 2.32 7.19 -7.55
N GLN A 222 2.58 6.62 -6.38
CA GLN A 222 3.16 7.37 -5.26
C GLN A 222 4.59 7.80 -5.57
N PHE A 223 5.36 6.98 -6.31
CA PHE A 223 6.70 7.36 -6.74
C PHE A 223 6.65 8.50 -7.77
N LEU A 224 5.71 8.48 -8.71
CA LEU A 224 5.51 9.59 -9.64
C LEU A 224 5.13 10.89 -8.90
N ALA A 225 4.29 10.80 -7.87
CA ALA A 225 3.97 11.94 -7.02
C ALA A 225 5.22 12.49 -6.31
N PHE A 226 6.11 11.60 -5.84
CA PHE A 226 7.41 12.00 -5.31
C PHE A 226 8.29 12.65 -6.38
N CYS A 227 8.33 12.14 -7.61
CA CYS A 227 9.11 12.73 -8.71
C CYS A 227 8.71 14.19 -8.96
N PHE A 228 7.40 14.48 -9.04
CA PHE A 228 6.90 15.85 -9.19
C PHE A 228 7.32 16.74 -8.02
N GLU A 229 7.16 16.27 -6.80
CA GLU A 229 7.50 17.02 -5.59
C GLU A 229 9.01 17.28 -5.50
N TRP A 230 9.84 16.27 -5.77
CA TRP A 230 11.29 16.39 -5.75
C TRP A 230 11.80 17.33 -6.84
N ASN A 231 11.26 17.26 -8.05
CA ASN A 231 11.61 18.17 -9.14
C ASN A 231 11.28 19.63 -8.79
N ASN A 232 10.14 19.89 -8.16
CA ASN A 232 9.78 21.21 -7.66
C ASN A 232 10.74 21.69 -6.56
N PHE A 233 11.16 20.82 -5.67
CA PHE A 233 12.16 21.11 -4.65
C PHE A 233 13.51 21.47 -5.28
N VAL A 234 13.98 20.69 -6.25
CA VAL A 234 15.22 20.98 -7.00
C VAL A 234 15.12 22.33 -7.73
N LYS A 235 14.00 22.60 -8.41
CA LYS A 235 13.75 23.89 -9.10
C LYS A 235 13.68 25.09 -8.14
N SER A 236 13.31 24.87 -6.89
CA SER A 236 13.38 25.91 -5.84
C SER A 236 14.81 26.25 -5.40
N GLY A 237 15.82 25.56 -5.91
CA GLY A 237 17.21 25.64 -5.48
C GLY A 237 17.48 24.87 -4.20
N LYS A 238 16.72 23.81 -3.91
CA LYS A 238 16.82 22.93 -2.72
C LYS A 238 16.72 23.70 -1.40
N LYS A 239 15.86 24.73 -1.38
CA LYS A 239 15.68 25.57 -0.19
C LYS A 239 14.86 24.83 0.86
N LEU A 240 15.33 24.79 2.09
CA LEU A 240 14.60 24.17 3.22
C LEU A 240 13.30 24.88 3.58
N THR A 241 13.07 26.08 3.05
CA THR A 241 11.78 26.78 3.12
C THR A 241 10.74 26.26 2.14
N PHE A 242 11.10 25.31 1.25
CA PHE A 242 10.18 24.67 0.32
C PHE A 242 9.04 24.01 1.11
N ILE A 243 7.82 24.29 0.69
CA ILE A 243 6.60 23.71 1.30
C ILE A 243 6.23 22.47 0.52
N THR A 244 6.20 21.33 1.22
CA THR A 244 5.74 20.06 0.65
C THR A 244 4.31 19.77 1.06
N ASN A 245 3.50 19.31 0.10
CA ASN A 245 2.14 18.84 0.29
C ASN A 245 2.06 17.29 0.16
N LEU A 246 3.18 16.64 -0.15
CA LEU A 246 3.23 15.20 -0.39
C LEU A 246 2.87 14.41 0.89
N ILE A 247 2.04 13.38 0.71
CA ILE A 247 1.68 12.46 1.78
C ILE A 247 2.75 11.37 1.86
N CYS A 248 3.48 11.32 2.98
CA CYS A 248 4.43 10.25 3.25
C CYS A 248 3.76 9.16 4.08
N TYR A 249 3.63 7.97 3.52
CA TYR A 249 3.05 6.81 4.19
C TYR A 249 4.11 6.06 4.97
N SER A 250 3.79 5.71 6.22
CA SER A 250 4.62 4.86 7.07
C SER A 250 3.77 3.87 7.84
N ASP A 251 4.32 2.70 8.11
CA ASP A 251 3.65 1.64 8.85
C ASP A 251 4.61 0.97 9.84
N CYS A 252 4.05 0.35 10.87
CA CYS A 252 4.81 -0.38 11.87
C CYS A 252 5.13 -1.79 11.41
N THR A 253 6.31 -2.31 11.79
CA THR A 253 6.63 -3.71 11.64
C THR A 253 5.89 -4.53 12.70
N ASN A 254 4.69 -5.02 12.41
CA ASN A 254 3.87 -5.80 13.33
C ASN A 254 3.59 -5.10 14.68
N SER A 255 2.66 -4.16 14.68
CA SER A 255 2.30 -3.36 15.87
C SER A 255 1.89 -4.21 17.08
N GLY A 256 1.26 -5.37 16.86
CA GLY A 256 0.91 -6.30 17.95
C GLY A 256 2.14 -6.81 18.69
N LEU A 257 3.14 -7.33 17.98
CA LEU A 257 4.40 -7.77 18.60
C LEU A 257 5.18 -6.61 19.21
N GLN A 258 5.13 -5.40 18.64
CA GLN A 258 5.73 -4.22 19.26
C GLN A 258 5.12 -3.92 20.62
N ILE A 259 3.78 -3.94 20.73
CA ILE A 259 3.07 -3.72 21.98
C ILE A 259 3.39 -4.83 22.99
N PHE A 260 3.36 -6.10 22.57
CA PHE A 260 3.73 -7.22 23.44
C PHE A 260 5.17 -7.09 23.96
N SER A 261 6.12 -6.83 23.08
CA SER A 261 7.53 -6.66 23.48
C SER A 261 7.71 -5.51 24.49
N ALA A 262 7.00 -4.40 24.26
CA ALA A 262 7.02 -3.26 25.20
C ALA A 262 6.44 -3.63 26.57
N LEU A 263 5.28 -4.31 26.61
CA LEU A 263 4.61 -4.71 27.85
C LEU A 263 5.44 -5.73 28.62
N LEU A 264 6.07 -6.68 27.94
CA LEU A 264 6.89 -7.73 28.55
C LEU A 264 8.33 -7.27 28.83
N LYS A 265 8.72 -6.08 28.38
CA LYS A 265 10.11 -5.58 28.40
C LYS A 265 11.08 -6.55 27.71
N ASP A 266 10.63 -7.14 26.59
CA ASP A 266 11.38 -8.09 25.78
C ASP A 266 12.23 -7.32 24.73
N ASP A 267 13.51 -7.15 25.01
CA ASP A 267 14.46 -6.50 24.11
C ASP A 267 14.66 -7.25 22.80
N ALA A 268 14.67 -8.58 22.84
CA ALA A 268 14.88 -9.42 21.67
C ALA A 268 13.70 -9.31 20.69
N GLY A 269 12.48 -9.45 21.21
CA GLY A 269 11.26 -9.24 20.44
C GLY A 269 11.14 -7.80 19.93
N GLY A 270 11.42 -6.82 20.78
CA GLY A 270 11.42 -5.40 20.42
C GLY A 270 12.39 -5.07 19.30
N LYS A 271 13.58 -5.65 19.31
CA LYS A 271 14.57 -5.52 18.24
C LYS A 271 14.09 -6.17 16.95
N ALA A 272 13.57 -7.40 17.00
CA ALA A 272 13.09 -8.14 15.83
C ALA A 272 11.96 -7.40 15.07
N VAL A 273 11.18 -6.58 15.76
CA VAL A 273 10.06 -5.79 15.18
C VAL A 273 10.37 -4.30 15.03
N ASN A 274 11.64 -3.90 15.07
CA ASN A 274 12.08 -2.51 14.90
C ASN A 274 11.49 -1.53 15.93
N LEU A 275 11.16 -1.98 17.13
CA LEU A 275 10.76 -1.12 18.25
C LEU A 275 11.99 -0.52 18.94
N VAL A 276 13.06 -1.29 19.03
CA VAL A 276 14.34 -0.88 19.60
C VAL A 276 15.30 -0.47 18.46
N PRO A 277 16.02 0.65 18.56
CA PRO A 277 16.97 1.05 17.53
C PRO A 277 18.02 -0.02 17.24
N SER A 278 18.30 -0.25 15.97
CA SER A 278 19.36 -1.16 15.52
C SER A 278 20.09 -0.60 14.31
N ALA A 279 21.28 -1.12 14.00
CA ALA A 279 22.10 -0.67 12.88
C ALA A 279 21.46 -0.95 11.51
N SER A 280 20.57 -1.95 11.44
CA SER A 280 19.86 -2.33 10.22
C SER A 280 18.38 -2.58 10.52
N VAL A 281 17.54 -2.46 9.48
CA VAL A 281 16.13 -2.84 9.57
C VAL A 281 16.04 -4.35 9.81
N GLN A 282 15.26 -4.74 10.82
CA GLN A 282 15.02 -6.14 11.16
C GLN A 282 13.78 -6.66 10.42
N ASP A 283 13.77 -7.95 10.11
CA ASP A 283 12.68 -8.62 9.41
C ASP A 283 12.22 -9.87 10.17
N VAL A 284 11.38 -9.68 11.16
CA VAL A 284 10.82 -10.79 11.96
C VAL A 284 10.18 -11.89 11.10
N TYR A 285 9.61 -11.55 9.95
CA TYR A 285 8.97 -12.54 9.09
C TYR A 285 9.99 -13.41 8.35
N GLY A 286 11.11 -12.82 7.94
CA GLY A 286 12.24 -13.55 7.37
C GLY A 286 12.91 -14.46 8.40
N GLU A 287 13.09 -13.97 9.63
CA GLU A 287 13.65 -14.78 10.73
C GLU A 287 12.75 -15.97 11.08
N VAL A 288 11.42 -15.77 11.11
CA VAL A 288 10.47 -16.88 11.33
C VAL A 288 10.52 -17.88 10.17
N ALA A 289 10.65 -17.42 8.92
CA ALA A 289 10.80 -18.32 7.78
C ALA A 289 12.05 -19.19 7.90
N LYS A 290 13.18 -18.57 8.24
CA LYS A 290 14.45 -19.27 8.43
C LYS A 290 14.39 -20.29 9.55
N ALA A 291 13.91 -19.89 10.74
CA ALA A 291 13.74 -20.79 11.88
C ALA A 291 12.80 -21.96 11.55
N THR A 292 11.70 -21.70 10.82
CA THR A 292 10.76 -22.75 10.41
C THR A 292 11.42 -23.75 9.45
N LEU A 293 12.23 -23.29 8.50
CA LEU A 293 12.98 -24.16 7.59
C LEU A 293 14.01 -25.00 8.34
N GLU A 294 14.75 -24.43 9.30
CA GLU A 294 15.71 -25.13 10.12
C GLU A 294 15.04 -26.26 10.93
N LEU A 295 13.90 -25.98 11.55
CA LEU A 295 13.12 -27.00 12.27
C LEU A 295 12.59 -28.08 11.33
N LEU A 296 12.06 -27.69 10.16
CA LEU A 296 11.54 -28.64 9.17
C LEU A 296 12.63 -29.61 8.66
N HIS A 297 13.87 -29.13 8.50
CA HIS A 297 14.99 -30.00 8.14
C HIS A 297 15.36 -31.01 9.23
N GLN A 298 15.09 -30.70 10.51
CA GLN A 298 15.33 -31.60 11.64
C GLN A 298 14.21 -32.65 11.83
N GLU A 299 13.02 -32.40 11.25
CA GLU A 299 11.91 -33.35 11.30
C GLU A 299 12.25 -34.66 10.55
N PRO A 300 11.73 -35.81 10.98
CA PRO A 300 11.88 -37.07 10.26
C PRO A 300 11.35 -36.98 8.82
N ASP A 301 11.96 -37.75 7.92
CA ASP A 301 11.50 -37.81 6.53
C ASP A 301 10.07 -38.37 6.46
N GLY A 302 9.24 -37.70 5.64
CA GLY A 302 7.84 -38.08 5.49
C GLY A 302 7.08 -37.14 4.52
N GLN A 303 5.92 -37.60 4.08
CA GLN A 303 5.13 -36.95 3.07
C GLN A 303 4.84 -35.45 3.39
N LEU A 304 4.60 -35.09 4.65
CA LEU A 304 4.33 -33.72 5.05
C LEU A 304 5.58 -32.82 4.91
N LYS A 305 6.76 -33.32 5.34
CA LYS A 305 8.03 -32.62 5.15
C LYS A 305 8.29 -32.36 3.67
N ASP A 306 8.12 -33.37 2.82
CA ASP A 306 8.34 -33.26 1.38
C ASP A 306 7.38 -32.24 0.74
N ILE A 307 6.13 -32.22 1.15
CA ILE A 307 5.15 -31.22 0.68
C ILE A 307 5.60 -29.80 1.04
N TRP A 308 5.96 -29.55 2.29
CA TRP A 308 6.40 -28.23 2.72
C TRP A 308 7.69 -27.77 2.03
N LEU A 309 8.67 -28.67 1.88
CA LEU A 309 9.91 -28.36 1.17
C LEU A 309 9.65 -28.08 -0.32
N LYS A 310 8.73 -28.84 -0.94
CA LYS A 310 8.35 -28.65 -2.35
C LYS A 310 7.66 -27.31 -2.60
N TYR A 311 6.75 -26.88 -1.74
CA TYR A 311 6.04 -25.60 -1.87
C TYR A 311 6.88 -24.42 -1.40
N GLY A 312 7.92 -24.64 -0.62
CA GLY A 312 8.80 -23.64 -0.06
C GLY A 312 8.15 -22.87 1.11
N ILE A 313 8.98 -22.51 2.07
CA ILE A 313 8.61 -21.64 3.19
C ILE A 313 9.41 -20.35 2.99
N ASP A 314 8.71 -19.31 2.57
CA ASP A 314 9.29 -18.01 2.35
C ASP A 314 8.73 -16.96 3.32
N ARG A 315 9.29 -15.78 3.28
CA ARG A 315 8.85 -14.61 4.05
C ARG A 315 7.36 -14.30 3.84
N LYS A 316 6.83 -14.47 2.64
CA LYS A 316 5.44 -14.14 2.29
C LYS A 316 4.46 -15.11 2.96
N THR A 317 4.82 -16.39 2.98
CA THR A 317 4.04 -17.45 3.64
C THR A 317 4.01 -17.25 5.15
N THR A 318 5.18 -17.05 5.77
CA THR A 318 5.30 -16.87 7.22
C THR A 318 4.68 -15.57 7.71
N LYS A 319 4.71 -14.49 6.90
CA LYS A 319 4.11 -13.21 7.26
C LYS A 319 2.64 -13.35 7.64
N LYS A 320 1.84 -14.08 6.86
CA LYS A 320 0.40 -14.26 7.14
C LYS A 320 0.17 -14.96 8.47
N VAL A 321 0.90 -16.04 8.72
CA VAL A 321 0.78 -16.83 9.95
C VAL A 321 1.24 -16.02 11.17
N THR A 322 2.42 -15.41 11.09
CA THR A 322 2.99 -14.60 12.19
C THR A 322 2.10 -13.41 12.55
N MET A 323 1.48 -12.75 11.56
CA MET A 323 0.52 -11.68 11.82
C MET A 323 -0.76 -12.16 12.52
N CYS A 324 -1.21 -13.39 12.27
CA CYS A 324 -2.46 -13.91 12.84
C CYS A 324 -2.28 -14.47 14.26
N ILE A 325 -1.08 -14.91 14.64
CA ILE A 325 -0.82 -15.49 15.98
C ILE A 325 -1.00 -14.45 17.09
N VAL A 326 -0.81 -13.17 16.81
CA VAL A 326 -0.87 -12.07 17.78
C VAL A 326 -2.31 -11.56 18.01
N TYR A 327 -3.23 -11.96 17.17
CA TYR A 327 -4.64 -11.58 17.21
C TYR A 327 -5.52 -12.84 17.30
#